data_5a042a741be00d82206480f241e6cea6
#
_entry.id   5a042a741be00d82206480f241e6cea6
#
_cell.length_a   1.000
_cell.length_b   1.000
_cell.length_c   1.000
_cell.angle_alpha   90.00
_cell.angle_beta   90.00
_cell.angle_gamma   90.00
#
_symmetry.space_group_name_H-M   'P 1'
#
loop_
_entity.id
_entity.type
_entity.pdbx_description
1 polymer ?
#
loop_
_entity_poly.entity_id
_entity_poly.type
_entity_poly.pdbx_seq_one_letter_code
_entity_poly.pdbx_strand_id
1 'polypeptide(L)'
;MCYCYILDRKLIVNELMGGYGAPIISYYGPTDPEYLTIIKELESFDFKYNPTLAEEIISRSMIERGAEKIDNKWKVEDNEIEIKIFIRSDDPVRKSIGEILSVELENLGFTVKKDYGDLNKAFVVVYGSNPADMNWNLYTEGWGRSAFVKYDSIGLGQMYSPWFSNMPGFNDPSYWNYENKKLDELTQEIYKGDFETAEKRSQLIQEAVIEGINESVRIFLASKVDQYVVNQNVEGVINDLGAGVPSRFTPINVKTNDEKLTIGVKQIYQGAWNPIMGLTDTYSRHIWGIISDPITFKHPFTGETFPVRAQWEVETSGLNEKIKVPIESKMWNPSLQEWDNVPTNTLATSKVTFDFEFSNWHNGESMDMNDILHSLYFTME
;
A
#
# COMPACT_ATOMS: atom_id res chain seq x y z
N MET A 1 16.30 13.01 -1.20
CA MET A 1 17.29 12.12 -1.91
C MET A 1 18.48 11.66 -1.07
N CYS A 2 19.08 12.47 -0.16
CA CYS A 2 20.27 12.09 0.60
C CYS A 2 20.09 10.81 1.46
N TYR A 3 18.94 10.60 2.04
CA TYR A 3 18.62 9.38 2.82
C TYR A 3 18.76 8.08 2.01
N CYS A 4 18.69 8.14 0.69
CA CYS A 4 18.88 6.96 -0.16
C CYS A 4 20.29 6.39 -0.11
N TYR A 5 21.28 7.20 0.35
CA TYR A 5 22.69 6.84 0.41
C TYR A 5 23.20 6.46 1.80
N ILE A 6 22.44 6.74 2.88
CA ILE A 6 22.87 6.46 4.27
C ILE A 6 22.42 5.11 4.82
N LEU A 7 21.54 4.41 4.12
CA LEU A 7 21.09 3.07 4.52
C LEU A 7 21.59 2.03 3.51
N ASP A 8 22.36 1.06 4.00
CA ASP A 8 22.82 -0.05 3.19
C ASP A 8 21.70 -1.12 3.02
N ARG A 9 21.02 -1.04 1.88
CA ARG A 9 19.93 -1.99 1.53
C ARG A 9 20.40 -3.43 1.49
N LYS A 10 21.66 -3.69 1.09
CA LYS A 10 22.23 -5.04 1.06
C LYS A 10 22.48 -5.55 2.46
N LEU A 11 22.99 -4.73 3.36
CA LEU A 11 23.16 -5.06 4.76
C LEU A 11 21.78 -5.38 5.39
N ILE A 12 20.78 -4.55 5.14
CA ILE A 12 19.41 -4.77 5.65
C ILE A 12 18.89 -6.16 5.20
N VAL A 13 19.02 -6.49 3.93
CA VAL A 13 18.54 -7.77 3.41
C VAL A 13 19.37 -8.94 3.97
N ASN A 14 20.70 -8.84 3.94
CA ASN A 14 21.55 -9.97 4.30
C ASN A 14 21.59 -10.21 5.81
N GLU A 15 21.75 -9.16 6.61
CA GLU A 15 21.97 -9.28 8.05
C GLU A 15 20.67 -9.21 8.85
N LEU A 16 19.79 -8.25 8.53
CA LEU A 16 18.56 -8.08 9.31
C LEU A 16 17.44 -9.02 8.86
N MET A 17 17.39 -9.36 7.57
CA MET A 17 16.38 -10.27 7.01
C MET A 17 16.93 -11.69 6.76
N GLY A 18 18.20 -11.96 7.11
CA GLY A 18 18.83 -13.26 6.92
C GLY A 18 18.93 -13.72 5.46
N GLY A 19 19.00 -12.78 4.50
CA GLY A 19 18.98 -13.05 3.07
C GLY A 19 17.59 -13.26 2.47
N TYR A 20 16.52 -13.21 3.28
CA TYR A 20 15.14 -13.41 2.82
C TYR A 20 14.50 -12.09 2.41
N GLY A 21 14.92 -11.59 1.26
CA GLY A 21 14.41 -10.36 0.69
C GLY A 21 15.19 -9.90 -0.54
N ALA A 22 14.82 -8.75 -1.06
CA ALA A 22 15.52 -8.08 -2.14
C ALA A 22 15.63 -6.58 -1.82
N PRO A 23 16.79 -5.93 -2.08
CA PRO A 23 16.89 -4.49 -2.03
C PRO A 23 15.96 -3.85 -3.07
N ILE A 24 15.21 -2.82 -2.67
CA ILE A 24 14.33 -2.08 -3.58
C ILE A 24 14.52 -0.57 -3.39
N ILE A 25 14.22 0.21 -4.43
CA ILE A 25 14.23 1.68 -4.40
C ILE A 25 12.89 2.28 -4.83
N SER A 26 11.91 1.43 -5.13
CA SER A 26 10.55 1.82 -5.52
C SER A 26 9.53 0.95 -4.80
N TYR A 27 8.25 1.33 -4.92
CA TYR A 27 7.13 0.54 -4.42
C TYR A 27 7.08 -0.86 -5.06
N TYR A 28 7.35 -0.94 -6.36
CA TYR A 28 7.40 -2.22 -7.05
C TYR A 28 8.77 -2.89 -6.88
N GLY A 29 8.74 -4.13 -6.41
CA GLY A 29 9.91 -4.98 -6.25
C GLY A 29 9.96 -6.11 -7.29
N PRO A 30 11.00 -6.95 -7.25
CA PRO A 30 11.24 -7.99 -8.29
C PRO A 30 10.11 -9.00 -8.49
N THR A 31 9.20 -9.14 -7.53
CA THR A 31 8.05 -10.06 -7.62
C THR A 31 6.79 -9.39 -8.19
N ASP A 32 6.84 -8.10 -8.47
CA ASP A 32 5.69 -7.35 -9.00
C ASP A 32 5.67 -7.35 -10.51
N PRO A 33 4.49 -7.54 -11.13
CA PRO A 33 4.37 -7.51 -12.60
C PRO A 33 4.88 -6.21 -13.21
N GLU A 34 4.64 -5.08 -12.56
CA GLU A 34 5.05 -3.75 -13.00
C GLU A 34 6.57 -3.54 -12.95
N TYR A 35 7.30 -4.33 -12.15
CA TYR A 35 8.75 -4.15 -11.99
C TYR A 35 9.52 -4.22 -13.31
N LEU A 36 9.12 -5.14 -14.19
CA LEU A 36 9.78 -5.30 -15.51
C LEU A 36 9.60 -4.08 -16.41
N THR A 37 8.55 -3.29 -16.21
CA THR A 37 8.29 -2.07 -17.00
C THR A 37 9.11 -0.88 -16.56
N ILE A 38 9.67 -0.89 -15.32
CA ILE A 38 10.37 0.23 -14.69
C ILE A 38 11.86 -0.04 -14.41
N ILE A 39 12.35 -1.27 -14.67
CA ILE A 39 13.70 -1.67 -14.24
C ILE A 39 14.81 -0.78 -14.81
N LYS A 40 14.68 -0.33 -16.04
CA LYS A 40 15.68 0.54 -16.70
C LYS A 40 15.75 1.91 -16.02
N GLU A 41 14.60 2.46 -15.66
CA GLU A 41 14.48 3.72 -14.95
C GLU A 41 15.09 3.61 -13.56
N LEU A 42 14.81 2.49 -12.85
CA LEU A 42 15.37 2.25 -11.52
C LEU A 42 16.90 2.14 -11.53
N GLU A 43 17.49 1.49 -12.54
CA GLU A 43 18.93 1.37 -12.68
C GLU A 43 19.63 2.72 -12.85
N SER A 44 18.95 3.72 -13.39
CA SER A 44 19.51 5.06 -13.60
C SER A 44 19.76 5.84 -12.31
N PHE A 45 19.09 5.51 -11.20
CA PHE A 45 19.24 6.22 -9.93
C PHE A 45 20.51 5.86 -9.15
N ASP A 46 21.09 4.69 -9.36
CA ASP A 46 22.33 4.19 -8.72
C ASP A 46 22.43 4.45 -7.21
N PHE A 47 21.33 4.25 -6.47
CA PHE A 47 21.25 4.46 -5.02
C PHE A 47 22.00 3.36 -4.25
N LYS A 48 23.32 3.47 -4.20
CA LYS A 48 24.19 2.61 -3.39
C LYS A 48 24.52 3.30 -2.07
N TYR A 49 24.76 2.51 -1.02
CA TYR A 49 25.26 3.04 0.24
C TYR A 49 26.55 3.84 0.02
N ASN A 50 26.49 5.12 0.32
CA ASN A 50 27.61 6.06 0.16
C ASN A 50 27.45 7.21 1.16
N PRO A 51 27.88 7.00 2.42
CA PRO A 51 27.75 8.02 3.47
C PRO A 51 28.53 9.30 3.17
N THR A 52 29.66 9.20 2.45
CA THR A 52 30.44 10.40 2.04
C THR A 52 29.63 11.29 1.10
N LEU A 53 29.01 10.71 0.07
CA LEU A 53 28.13 11.46 -0.84
C LEU A 53 26.91 12.04 -0.10
N ALA A 54 26.36 11.28 0.83
CA ALA A 54 25.25 11.77 1.67
C ALA A 54 25.67 12.97 2.51
N GLU A 55 26.85 12.93 3.13
CA GLU A 55 27.40 14.06 3.89
C GLU A 55 27.61 15.29 3.01
N GLU A 56 28.15 15.13 1.81
CA GLU A 56 28.33 16.25 0.85
C GLU A 56 26.99 16.89 0.47
N ILE A 57 25.98 16.07 0.15
CA ILE A 57 24.64 16.56 -0.23
C ILE A 57 23.96 17.27 0.96
N ILE A 58 24.02 16.67 2.15
CA ILE A 58 23.42 17.25 3.35
C ILE A 58 24.13 18.54 3.72
N SER A 59 25.46 18.55 3.76
CA SER A 59 26.22 19.72 4.14
C SER A 59 25.92 20.91 3.22
N ARG A 60 25.91 20.70 1.92
CA ARG A 60 25.53 21.73 0.95
C ARG A 60 24.09 22.22 1.22
N SER A 61 23.15 21.32 1.38
CA SER A 61 21.74 21.66 1.60
C SER A 61 21.49 22.40 2.92
N MET A 62 22.22 22.06 3.98
CA MET A 62 22.15 22.73 5.27
C MET A 62 22.73 24.16 5.20
N ILE A 63 23.90 24.32 4.59
CA ILE A 63 24.53 25.62 4.40
C ILE A 63 23.66 26.54 3.54
N GLU A 64 23.11 26.04 2.44
CA GLU A 64 22.21 26.82 1.57
C GLU A 64 20.94 27.31 2.31
N ARG A 65 20.57 26.66 3.40
CA ARG A 65 19.41 27.02 4.25
C ARG A 65 19.80 27.79 5.50
N GLY A 66 21.08 28.24 5.59
CA GLY A 66 21.57 29.07 6.68
C GLY A 66 21.92 28.29 7.95
N ALA A 67 22.07 26.97 7.88
CA ALA A 67 22.58 26.19 9.00
C ALA A 67 24.12 26.18 9.01
N GLU A 68 24.71 26.13 10.20
CA GLU A 68 26.12 25.98 10.43
C GLU A 68 26.45 24.71 11.20
N LYS A 69 27.60 24.08 10.91
CA LYS A 69 28.08 22.90 11.65
C LYS A 69 29.06 23.33 12.74
N ILE A 70 28.59 23.38 14.01
CA ILE A 70 29.39 23.80 15.18
C ILE A 70 29.51 22.60 16.11
N ASP A 71 30.73 22.28 16.56
CA ASP A 71 31.01 21.12 17.41
C ASP A 71 30.40 19.79 16.87
N ASN A 72 30.53 19.62 15.56
CA ASN A 72 30.00 18.49 14.80
C ASN A 72 28.44 18.36 14.84
N LYS A 73 27.74 19.44 15.19
CA LYS A 73 26.27 19.51 15.18
C LYS A 73 25.77 20.59 14.23
N TRP A 74 24.72 20.27 13.47
CA TRP A 74 24.02 21.25 12.65
C TRP A 74 23.15 22.14 13.53
N LYS A 75 23.29 23.46 13.36
CA LYS A 75 22.57 24.49 14.13
C LYS A 75 22.00 25.55 13.20
N VAL A 76 20.88 26.11 13.62
CA VAL A 76 20.28 27.34 13.09
C VAL A 76 20.04 28.27 14.26
N GLU A 77 20.60 29.50 14.24
CA GLU A 77 20.47 30.47 15.33
C GLU A 77 20.82 29.86 16.70
N ASP A 78 21.96 29.17 16.79
CA ASP A 78 22.45 28.45 17.98
C ASP A 78 21.60 27.23 18.44
N ASN A 79 20.47 26.93 17.81
CA ASN A 79 19.66 25.76 18.14
C ASN A 79 20.11 24.56 17.30
N GLU A 80 20.31 23.41 17.95
CA GLU A 80 20.60 22.16 17.23
C GLU A 80 19.42 21.72 16.38
N ILE A 81 19.70 21.27 15.16
CA ILE A 81 18.70 20.69 14.28
C ILE A 81 18.38 19.29 14.78
N GLU A 82 17.15 19.13 15.25
CA GLU A 82 16.64 17.88 15.78
C GLU A 82 15.84 17.09 14.74
N ILE A 83 16.09 15.77 14.66
CA ILE A 83 15.30 14.84 13.86
C ILE A 83 14.62 13.85 14.79
N LYS A 84 13.30 13.79 14.74
CA LYS A 84 12.47 12.86 15.50
C LYS A 84 12.11 11.66 14.64
N ILE A 85 12.47 10.46 15.11
CA ILE A 85 12.18 9.21 14.40
C ILE A 85 11.16 8.41 15.22
N PHE A 86 10.01 8.12 14.63
CA PHE A 86 9.09 7.12 15.16
C PHE A 86 9.49 5.73 14.67
N ILE A 87 9.88 4.86 15.60
CA ILE A 87 10.44 3.53 15.34
C ILE A 87 9.44 2.45 15.74
N ARG A 88 9.02 1.61 14.79
CA ARG A 88 8.20 0.43 15.06
C ARG A 88 8.97 -0.59 15.87
N SER A 89 8.63 -0.70 17.15
CA SER A 89 9.31 -1.60 18.09
C SER A 89 8.70 -3.01 18.16
N ASP A 90 7.52 -3.20 17.61
CA ASP A 90 6.83 -4.48 17.48
C ASP A 90 7.35 -5.32 16.29
N ASP A 91 8.19 -4.77 15.42
CA ASP A 91 8.88 -5.46 14.34
C ASP A 91 10.40 -5.33 14.51
N PRO A 92 11.13 -6.46 14.75
CA PRO A 92 12.56 -6.42 14.98
C PRO A 92 13.39 -5.82 13.85
N VAL A 93 13.00 -6.06 12.59
CA VAL A 93 13.71 -5.53 11.41
C VAL A 93 13.54 -4.03 11.33
N ARG A 94 12.31 -3.53 11.46
CA ARG A 94 12.02 -2.08 11.46
C ARG A 94 12.69 -1.37 12.62
N LYS A 95 12.73 -2.00 13.80
CA LYS A 95 13.45 -1.48 14.97
C LYS A 95 14.93 -1.32 14.65
N SER A 96 15.57 -2.36 14.12
CA SER A 96 16.99 -2.32 13.77
C SER A 96 17.29 -1.29 12.68
N ILE A 97 16.43 -1.15 11.66
CA ILE A 97 16.56 -0.11 10.64
C ILE A 97 16.51 1.28 11.28
N GLY A 98 15.57 1.53 12.20
CA GLY A 98 15.46 2.80 12.91
C GLY A 98 16.68 3.13 13.76
N GLU A 99 17.27 2.12 14.42
CA GLU A 99 18.51 2.31 15.19
C GLU A 99 19.70 2.65 14.28
N ILE A 100 19.87 1.92 13.17
CA ILE A 100 20.93 2.21 12.18
C ILE A 100 20.74 3.62 11.62
N LEU A 101 19.54 3.99 11.20
CA LEU A 101 19.23 5.32 10.68
C LEU A 101 19.57 6.41 11.70
N SER A 102 19.25 6.16 12.98
CA SER A 102 19.56 7.12 14.05
C SER A 102 21.07 7.38 14.16
N VAL A 103 21.87 6.31 14.15
CA VAL A 103 23.34 6.43 14.21
C VAL A 103 23.90 7.14 12.98
N GLU A 104 23.41 6.83 11.79
CA GLU A 104 23.86 7.48 10.56
C GLU A 104 23.54 9.00 10.56
N LEU A 105 22.36 9.37 11.06
CA LEU A 105 21.99 10.79 11.18
C LEU A 105 22.81 11.52 12.24
N GLU A 106 23.13 10.88 13.38
CA GLU A 106 24.01 11.44 14.40
C GLU A 106 25.43 11.64 13.86
N ASN A 107 25.96 10.69 13.07
CA ASN A 107 27.25 10.79 12.39
C ASN A 107 27.29 11.98 11.39
N LEU A 108 26.16 12.27 10.75
CA LEU A 108 26.02 13.41 9.84
C LEU A 108 25.87 14.75 10.57
N GLY A 109 25.71 14.75 11.90
CA GLY A 109 25.69 15.95 12.72
C GLY A 109 24.30 16.40 13.18
N PHE A 110 23.27 15.58 13.04
CA PHE A 110 21.94 15.88 13.59
C PHE A 110 21.83 15.44 15.04
N THR A 111 20.94 16.07 15.79
CA THR A 111 20.47 15.57 17.09
C THR A 111 19.25 14.70 16.85
N VAL A 112 19.31 13.42 17.23
CA VAL A 112 18.22 12.47 16.94
C VAL A 112 17.43 12.15 18.20
N LYS A 113 16.11 12.28 18.11
CA LYS A 113 15.17 11.80 19.12
C LYS A 113 14.40 10.60 18.60
N LYS A 114 14.46 9.52 19.35
CA LYS A 114 13.79 8.25 19.04
C LYS A 114 12.53 8.11 19.87
N ASP A 115 11.39 7.87 19.21
CA ASP A 115 10.15 7.44 19.82
C ASP A 115 9.80 6.03 19.36
N TYR A 116 9.43 5.15 20.29
CA TYR A 116 9.14 3.75 19.99
C TYR A 116 7.67 3.45 20.22
N GLY A 117 7.12 2.64 19.32
CA GLY A 117 5.74 2.20 19.45
C GLY A 117 5.37 1.05 18.53
N ASP A 118 4.22 0.47 18.81
CA ASP A 118 3.55 -0.49 17.93
C ASP A 118 2.73 0.22 16.85
N LEU A 119 1.97 -0.56 16.07
CA LEU A 119 1.11 -0.02 15.03
C LEU A 119 0.00 0.87 15.58
N ASN A 120 -0.56 0.56 16.76
CA ASN A 120 -1.63 1.37 17.35
C ASN A 120 -1.12 2.76 17.70
N LYS A 121 0.07 2.85 18.31
CA LYS A 121 0.70 4.14 18.58
C LYS A 121 1.02 4.89 17.29
N ALA A 122 1.47 4.18 16.23
CA ALA A 122 1.71 4.78 14.93
C ALA A 122 0.44 5.39 14.31
N PHE A 123 -0.72 4.73 14.44
CA PHE A 123 -1.99 5.30 13.98
C PHE A 123 -2.32 6.62 14.66
N VAL A 124 -1.97 6.78 15.92
CA VAL A 124 -2.21 8.06 16.64
C VAL A 124 -1.16 9.10 16.28
N VAL A 125 0.13 8.74 16.35
CA VAL A 125 1.23 9.70 16.24
C VAL A 125 1.54 10.07 14.78
N VAL A 126 1.49 9.11 13.85
CA VAL A 126 1.90 9.33 12.45
C VAL A 126 0.71 9.64 11.56
N TYR A 127 -0.32 8.78 11.59
CA TYR A 127 -1.43 8.90 10.66
C TYR A 127 -2.55 9.81 11.13
N GLY A 128 -2.76 9.93 12.46
CA GLY A 128 -3.88 10.67 13.05
C GLY A 128 -3.51 12.06 13.58
N SER A 129 -2.23 12.44 13.61
CA SER A 129 -1.81 13.78 14.02
C SER A 129 -1.52 14.69 12.84
N ASN A 130 -1.55 16.00 13.09
CA ASN A 130 -1.12 16.96 12.08
C ASN A 130 0.40 16.89 11.89
N PRO A 131 0.92 16.52 10.72
CA PRO A 131 2.36 16.49 10.46
C PRO A 131 3.05 17.84 10.65
N ALA A 132 2.33 18.96 10.52
CA ALA A 132 2.85 20.30 10.74
C ALA A 132 3.24 20.57 12.22
N ASP A 133 2.73 19.80 13.17
CA ASP A 133 3.10 19.88 14.59
C ASP A 133 4.52 19.35 14.85
N MET A 134 5.15 18.72 13.83
CA MET A 134 6.50 18.18 13.90
C MET A 134 6.72 17.26 15.11
N ASN A 135 5.72 16.44 15.45
CA ASN A 135 5.83 15.44 16.50
C ASN A 135 6.73 14.27 16.08
N TRP A 136 6.87 14.08 14.81
CA TRP A 136 7.80 13.14 14.15
C TRP A 136 8.26 13.72 12.80
N ASN A 137 9.40 13.23 12.29
CA ASN A 137 9.95 13.61 10.98
C ASN A 137 10.14 12.37 10.10
N LEU A 138 10.55 11.24 10.70
CA LEU A 138 10.79 9.98 10.00
C LEU A 138 10.03 8.86 10.69
N TYR A 139 9.59 7.88 9.92
CA TYR A 139 8.87 6.72 10.42
C TYR A 139 9.35 5.43 9.74
N THR A 140 9.62 4.38 10.52
CA THR A 140 9.96 3.05 9.98
C THR A 140 8.71 2.30 9.58
N GLU A 141 8.27 2.52 8.37
CA GLU A 141 7.02 1.96 7.83
C GLU A 141 7.22 0.60 7.16
N GLY A 142 6.14 -0.13 6.94
CA GLY A 142 6.11 -1.33 6.13
C GLY A 142 4.71 -1.65 5.66
N TRP A 143 4.64 -2.17 4.45
CA TRP A 143 3.40 -2.52 3.77
C TRP A 143 3.36 -4.01 3.46
N GLY A 144 2.17 -4.60 3.59
CA GLY A 144 1.90 -5.98 3.19
C GLY A 144 0.88 -6.02 2.05
N ARG A 145 0.85 -7.13 1.34
CA ARG A 145 -0.15 -7.41 0.30
C ARG A 145 -1.10 -8.49 0.75
N SER A 146 -2.35 -8.38 0.32
CA SER A 146 -3.41 -9.36 0.63
C SER A 146 -3.74 -10.28 -0.56
N ALA A 147 -3.20 -10.00 -1.74
CA ALA A 147 -3.36 -10.79 -2.95
C ALA A 147 -2.29 -10.45 -3.99
N PHE A 148 -2.04 -11.35 -4.92
CA PHE A 148 -1.29 -11.05 -6.14
C PHE A 148 -2.20 -10.32 -7.13
N VAL A 149 -1.76 -9.18 -7.66
CA VAL A 149 -2.54 -8.33 -8.56
C VAL A 149 -1.76 -8.14 -9.85
N LYS A 150 -2.35 -8.57 -10.99
CA LYS A 150 -1.72 -8.46 -12.31
C LYS A 150 -1.58 -7.03 -12.80
N TYR A 151 -2.58 -6.19 -12.50
CA TYR A 151 -2.61 -4.78 -12.88
C TYR A 151 -2.90 -3.96 -11.64
N ASP A 152 -1.85 -3.47 -10.99
CA ASP A 152 -1.99 -2.63 -9.82
C ASP A 152 -2.48 -1.23 -10.22
N SER A 153 -3.59 -0.79 -9.63
CA SER A 153 -4.18 0.53 -9.87
C SER A 153 -4.11 1.44 -8.64
N ILE A 154 -3.73 0.91 -7.48
CA ILE A 154 -3.84 1.65 -6.21
C ILE A 154 -2.49 1.93 -5.54
N GLY A 155 -1.48 1.10 -5.78
CA GLY A 155 -0.26 1.11 -4.97
C GLY A 155 0.49 2.44 -5.01
N LEU A 156 0.63 3.06 -6.17
CA LEU A 156 1.31 4.36 -6.27
C LEU A 156 0.50 5.48 -5.60
N GLY A 157 -0.83 5.47 -5.73
CA GLY A 157 -1.71 6.40 -5.01
C GLY A 157 -1.57 6.25 -3.49
N GLN A 158 -1.53 5.02 -2.98
CA GLN A 158 -1.29 4.75 -1.56
C GLN A 158 0.05 5.31 -1.06
N MET A 159 1.09 5.24 -1.89
CA MET A 159 2.43 5.65 -1.48
C MET A 159 2.65 7.14 -1.53
N TYR A 160 2.01 7.85 -2.45
CA TYR A 160 2.41 9.21 -2.76
C TYR A 160 1.30 10.25 -2.74
N SER A 161 0.03 9.84 -2.77
CA SER A 161 -1.06 10.78 -3.04
C SER A 161 -2.01 10.96 -1.85
N PRO A 162 -2.15 12.19 -1.32
CA PRO A 162 -3.06 12.49 -0.20
C PRO A 162 -4.51 12.08 -0.48
N TRP A 163 -4.99 12.22 -1.73
CA TRP A 163 -6.35 11.86 -2.12
C TRP A 163 -6.70 10.38 -1.89
N PHE A 164 -5.69 9.49 -1.80
CA PHE A 164 -5.91 8.06 -1.54
C PHE A 164 -6.00 7.72 -0.04
N SER A 165 -5.80 8.70 0.84
CA SER A 165 -5.94 8.58 2.31
C SER A 165 -4.99 7.60 3.00
N ASN A 166 -3.77 7.40 2.48
CA ASN A 166 -2.74 6.59 3.13
C ASN A 166 -1.47 7.39 3.48
N MET A 167 -1.50 8.70 3.26
CA MET A 167 -0.43 9.60 3.69
C MET A 167 -0.62 10.03 5.15
N PRO A 168 0.45 10.43 5.86
CA PRO A 168 0.32 10.95 7.22
C PRO A 168 -0.71 12.08 7.32
N GLY A 169 -1.50 12.06 8.40
CA GLY A 169 -2.61 13.01 8.59
C GLY A 169 -3.86 12.68 7.76
N PHE A 170 -3.97 11.49 7.18
CA PHE A 170 -5.03 11.14 6.23
C PHE A 170 -6.46 11.25 6.80
N ASN A 171 -6.63 11.24 8.11
CA ASN A 171 -7.96 11.34 8.74
C ASN A 171 -8.59 12.74 8.59
N ASP A 172 -7.79 13.77 8.32
CA ASP A 172 -8.26 15.14 8.16
C ASP A 172 -7.55 15.81 6.98
N PRO A 173 -8.26 16.19 5.90
CA PRO A 173 -7.67 16.87 4.76
C PRO A 173 -6.92 18.16 5.11
N SER A 174 -7.27 18.84 6.21
CA SER A 174 -6.56 20.03 6.68
C SER A 174 -5.15 19.74 7.21
N TYR A 175 -4.83 18.46 7.47
CA TYR A 175 -3.51 18.00 7.91
C TYR A 175 -2.58 17.63 6.76
N TRP A 176 -3.06 17.66 5.52
CA TRP A 176 -2.25 17.31 4.36
C TRP A 176 -1.27 18.43 4.07
N ASN A 177 -0.01 18.23 4.46
CA ASN A 177 1.07 19.20 4.27
C ASN A 177 2.02 18.83 3.13
N TYR A 178 1.74 17.76 2.40
CA TYR A 178 2.45 17.31 1.21
C TYR A 178 1.48 17.05 0.07
N GLU A 179 1.76 17.64 -1.08
CA GLU A 179 1.04 17.42 -2.33
C GLU A 179 2.02 17.57 -3.50
N ASN A 180 1.93 16.67 -4.47
CA ASN A 180 2.57 16.80 -5.77
C ASN A 180 1.52 16.61 -6.85
N LYS A 181 1.13 17.68 -7.54
CA LYS A 181 0.05 17.66 -8.54
C LYS A 181 0.28 16.64 -9.65
N LYS A 182 1.54 16.52 -10.10
CA LYS A 182 1.88 15.56 -11.16
C LYS A 182 1.66 14.12 -10.69
N LEU A 183 2.07 13.78 -9.47
CA LEU A 183 1.80 12.46 -8.88
C LEU A 183 0.31 12.23 -8.69
N ASP A 184 -0.43 13.24 -8.24
CA ASP A 184 -1.86 13.14 -8.04
C ASP A 184 -2.60 12.88 -9.37
N GLU A 185 -2.26 13.60 -10.43
CA GLU A 185 -2.81 13.39 -11.76
C GLU A 185 -2.49 12.00 -12.30
N LEU A 186 -1.21 11.60 -12.31
CA LEU A 186 -0.76 10.30 -12.80
C LEU A 186 -1.42 9.14 -12.04
N THR A 187 -1.46 9.23 -10.72
CA THR A 187 -2.05 8.17 -9.88
C THR A 187 -3.57 8.09 -10.02
N GLN A 188 -4.25 9.20 -10.24
CA GLN A 188 -5.68 9.21 -10.55
C GLN A 188 -6.00 8.63 -11.93
N GLU A 189 -5.20 8.94 -12.97
CA GLU A 189 -5.35 8.33 -14.28
C GLU A 189 -5.20 6.80 -14.20
N ILE A 190 -4.16 6.32 -13.49
CA ILE A 190 -3.94 4.88 -13.26
C ILE A 190 -5.11 4.26 -12.50
N TYR A 191 -5.58 4.90 -11.43
CA TYR A 191 -6.67 4.42 -10.59
C TYR A 191 -8.00 4.31 -11.33
N LYS A 192 -8.34 5.33 -12.11
CA LYS A 192 -9.58 5.39 -12.89
C LYS A 192 -9.54 4.52 -14.16
N GLY A 193 -8.34 4.07 -14.57
CA GLY A 193 -8.15 3.39 -15.84
C GLY A 193 -8.29 4.32 -17.04
N ASP A 194 -7.94 5.59 -16.88
CA ASP A 194 -8.07 6.61 -17.93
C ASP A 194 -6.89 6.55 -18.91
N PHE A 195 -6.79 5.43 -19.59
CA PHE A 195 -5.77 5.16 -20.60
C PHE A 195 -6.31 4.18 -21.65
N GLU A 196 -5.91 4.35 -22.90
CA GLU A 196 -6.43 3.57 -24.02
C GLU A 196 -5.69 2.24 -24.25
N THR A 197 -4.42 2.14 -23.83
CA THR A 197 -3.60 0.97 -24.10
C THR A 197 -2.75 0.56 -22.90
N ALA A 198 -2.29 -0.69 -22.89
CA ALA A 198 -1.38 -1.20 -21.87
C ALA A 198 -0.03 -0.46 -21.88
N GLU A 199 0.43 -0.03 -23.06
CA GLU A 199 1.65 0.76 -23.23
C GLU A 199 1.51 2.13 -22.55
N LYS A 200 0.35 2.81 -22.73
CA LYS A 200 0.08 4.08 -22.06
C LYS A 200 0.03 3.91 -20.54
N ARG A 201 -0.62 2.85 -20.04
CA ARG A 201 -0.60 2.51 -18.63
C ARG A 201 0.84 2.34 -18.09
N SER A 202 1.69 1.61 -18.83
CA SER A 202 3.08 1.40 -18.44
C SER A 202 3.87 2.72 -18.39
N GLN A 203 3.63 3.63 -19.31
CA GLN A 203 4.24 4.97 -19.30
C GLN A 203 3.80 5.78 -18.07
N LEU A 204 2.51 5.78 -17.73
CA LEU A 204 2.00 6.46 -16.54
C LEU A 204 2.66 5.92 -15.26
N ILE A 205 2.82 4.61 -15.16
CA ILE A 205 3.51 3.96 -14.03
C ILE A 205 4.98 4.36 -13.98
N GLN A 206 5.71 4.35 -15.11
CA GLN A 206 7.10 4.78 -15.18
C GLN A 206 7.25 6.22 -14.71
N GLU A 207 6.44 7.14 -15.22
CA GLU A 207 6.46 8.54 -14.84
C GLU A 207 6.15 8.74 -13.36
N ALA A 208 5.13 8.07 -12.81
CA ALA A 208 4.76 8.18 -11.40
C ALA A 208 5.83 7.59 -10.47
N VAL A 209 6.49 6.49 -10.85
CA VAL A 209 7.60 5.91 -10.06
C VAL A 209 8.80 6.84 -10.03
N ILE A 210 9.21 7.39 -11.18
CA ILE A 210 10.34 8.33 -11.27
C ILE A 210 10.06 9.58 -10.43
N GLU A 211 8.87 10.16 -10.57
CA GLU A 211 8.47 11.34 -9.80
C GLU A 211 8.47 11.04 -8.30
N GLY A 212 7.88 9.92 -7.89
CA GLY A 212 7.82 9.52 -6.48
C GLY A 212 9.21 9.26 -5.86
N ILE A 213 10.16 8.70 -6.62
CA ILE A 213 11.54 8.54 -6.18
C ILE A 213 12.21 9.91 -6.02
N ASN A 214 12.01 10.83 -6.95
CA ASN A 214 12.57 12.18 -6.89
C ASN A 214 12.04 12.98 -5.70
N GLU A 215 10.77 12.89 -5.40
CA GLU A 215 10.15 13.52 -4.22
C GLU A 215 10.70 12.97 -2.91
N SER A 216 11.06 11.69 -2.85
CA SER A 216 11.68 11.05 -1.69
C SER A 216 10.88 11.15 -0.38
N VAL A 217 9.56 11.30 -0.45
CA VAL A 217 8.68 11.27 0.73
C VAL A 217 8.59 9.86 1.33
N ARG A 218 8.83 8.84 0.52
CA ARG A 218 9.04 7.46 0.94
C ARG A 218 10.35 6.93 0.37
N ILE A 219 11.14 6.30 1.23
CA ILE A 219 12.42 5.70 0.87
C ILE A 219 12.29 4.20 1.01
N PHE A 220 12.19 3.52 -0.12
CA PHE A 220 12.08 2.07 -0.17
C PHE A 220 13.45 1.43 0.08
N LEU A 221 13.49 0.43 0.96
CA LEU A 221 14.72 -0.21 1.39
C LEU A 221 14.82 -1.65 0.95
N ALA A 222 13.79 -2.45 1.27
CA ALA A 222 13.78 -3.86 0.97
C ALA A 222 12.37 -4.42 0.83
N SER A 223 12.21 -5.38 -0.06
CA SER A 223 11.06 -6.28 -0.11
C SER A 223 11.43 -7.56 0.64
N LYS A 224 10.60 -7.94 1.61
CA LYS A 224 10.83 -9.11 2.46
C LYS A 224 10.13 -10.34 1.89
N VAL A 225 10.79 -11.49 1.96
CA VAL A 225 10.18 -12.80 1.71
C VAL A 225 9.88 -13.45 3.06
N ASP A 226 8.58 -13.69 3.32
CA ASP A 226 8.17 -14.39 4.53
C ASP A 226 8.28 -15.90 4.38
N GLN A 227 8.63 -16.58 5.48
CA GLN A 227 8.72 -18.02 5.55
C GLN A 227 7.56 -18.57 6.38
N TYR A 228 6.95 -19.62 5.87
CA TYR A 228 5.85 -20.31 6.54
C TYR A 228 6.22 -21.78 6.77
N VAL A 229 6.02 -22.24 7.99
CA VAL A 229 6.23 -23.62 8.36
C VAL A 229 4.90 -24.36 8.35
N VAL A 230 4.85 -25.48 7.65
CA VAL A 230 3.65 -26.29 7.52
C VAL A 230 3.97 -27.71 8.02
N ASN A 231 3.04 -28.28 8.80
CA ASN A 231 3.18 -29.67 9.23
C ASN A 231 3.09 -30.61 8.02
N GLN A 232 3.91 -31.67 8.01
CA GLN A 232 3.98 -32.62 6.90
C GLN A 232 2.64 -33.34 6.60
N ASN A 233 1.70 -33.35 7.54
CA ASN A 233 0.37 -33.94 7.39
C ASN A 233 -0.66 -32.98 6.78
N VAL A 234 -0.27 -31.76 6.42
CA VAL A 234 -1.13 -30.77 5.80
C VAL A 234 -0.82 -30.71 4.31
N GLU A 235 -1.78 -31.07 3.50
CA GLU A 235 -1.70 -31.05 2.04
C GLU A 235 -2.51 -29.90 1.44
N GLY A 236 -2.19 -29.48 0.20
CA GLY A 236 -3.00 -28.47 -0.53
C GLY A 236 -2.73 -27.03 -0.12
N VAL A 237 -1.60 -26.75 0.53
CA VAL A 237 -1.18 -25.38 0.84
C VAL A 237 -0.90 -24.59 -0.45
N ILE A 238 -1.47 -23.41 -0.56
CA ILE A 238 -1.31 -22.52 -1.71
C ILE A 238 -0.45 -21.32 -1.32
N ASN A 239 0.62 -21.10 -2.04
CA ASN A 239 1.44 -19.90 -1.91
C ASN A 239 0.98 -18.86 -2.95
N ASP A 240 0.13 -17.91 -2.54
CA ASP A 240 -0.24 -16.75 -3.33
C ASP A 240 0.99 -15.86 -3.53
N LEU A 241 1.30 -15.46 -4.75
CA LEU A 241 2.51 -14.68 -5.06
C LEU A 241 2.52 -13.28 -4.43
N GLY A 242 1.35 -12.75 -4.03
CA GLY A 242 1.23 -11.48 -3.33
C GLY A 242 1.04 -11.63 -1.82
N ALA A 243 0.15 -12.54 -1.39
CA ALA A 243 -0.26 -12.69 0.00
C ALA A 243 0.49 -13.81 0.74
N GLY A 244 1.19 -14.69 0.03
CA GLY A 244 1.86 -15.85 0.61
C GLY A 244 0.89 -16.97 1.03
N VAL A 245 1.39 -17.86 1.91
CA VAL A 245 0.61 -18.99 2.43
C VAL A 245 -0.64 -18.58 3.25
N PRO A 246 -0.66 -17.45 3.99
CA PRO A 246 -1.85 -17.00 4.71
C PRO A 246 -2.99 -16.51 3.82
N SER A 247 -2.87 -16.63 2.50
CA SER A 247 -3.96 -16.28 1.59
C SER A 247 -5.21 -17.14 1.85
N ARG A 248 -6.37 -16.66 1.42
CA ARG A 248 -7.64 -17.40 1.52
C ARG A 248 -7.64 -18.74 0.80
N PHE A 249 -6.74 -18.94 -0.17
CA PHE A 249 -6.67 -20.17 -0.95
C PHE A 249 -6.16 -21.36 -0.15
N THR A 250 -5.31 -21.15 0.84
CA THR A 250 -4.83 -22.23 1.72
C THR A 250 -5.99 -22.89 2.48
N PRO A 251 -6.84 -22.16 3.24
CA PRO A 251 -7.98 -22.78 3.92
C PRO A 251 -8.98 -23.48 2.99
N ILE A 252 -9.16 -22.96 1.78
CA ILE A 252 -10.09 -23.54 0.78
C ILE A 252 -9.56 -24.89 0.24
N ASN A 253 -8.24 -25.02 0.08
CA ASN A 253 -7.62 -26.17 -0.59
C ASN A 253 -6.99 -27.19 0.36
N VAL A 254 -6.71 -26.81 1.59
CA VAL A 254 -6.02 -27.63 2.56
C VAL A 254 -6.82 -28.90 2.90
N LYS A 255 -6.09 -30.01 3.03
CA LYS A 255 -6.61 -31.29 3.56
C LYS A 255 -5.80 -31.70 4.75
N THR A 256 -6.48 -32.12 5.81
CA THR A 256 -5.92 -32.68 7.04
C THR A 256 -6.67 -33.97 7.38
N ASN A 257 -6.01 -34.88 8.11
CA ASN A 257 -6.60 -36.17 8.46
C ASN A 257 -7.84 -36.08 9.37
N ASP A 258 -7.94 -34.98 10.13
CA ASP A 258 -9.00 -34.73 11.12
C ASP A 258 -9.95 -33.58 10.69
N GLU A 259 -9.88 -33.15 9.44
CA GLU A 259 -10.65 -32.02 8.89
C GLU A 259 -10.49 -30.71 9.68
N LYS A 260 -9.38 -30.57 10.42
CA LYS A 260 -9.11 -29.41 11.26
C LYS A 260 -7.79 -28.76 10.87
N LEU A 261 -7.82 -27.48 10.54
CA LEU A 261 -6.66 -26.65 10.30
C LEU A 261 -6.41 -25.73 11.50
N THR A 262 -5.23 -25.81 12.10
CA THR A 262 -4.77 -24.85 13.12
C THR A 262 -3.71 -23.94 12.51
N ILE A 263 -3.97 -22.65 12.51
CA ILE A 263 -3.06 -21.63 11.96
C ILE A 263 -2.46 -20.84 13.11
N GLY A 264 -1.12 -20.90 13.25
CA GLY A 264 -0.38 -20.03 14.17
C GLY A 264 -0.11 -18.67 13.51
N VAL A 265 -0.49 -17.59 14.16
CA VAL A 265 -0.23 -16.22 13.69
C VAL A 265 0.76 -15.53 14.62
N LYS A 266 1.70 -14.79 14.05
CA LYS A 266 2.75 -14.11 14.81
C LYS A 266 2.19 -12.97 15.69
N GLN A 267 1.15 -12.32 15.22
CA GLN A 267 0.48 -11.23 15.92
C GLN A 267 -1.03 -11.41 15.83
N ILE A 268 -1.72 -11.21 16.95
CA ILE A 268 -3.15 -10.98 16.97
C ILE A 268 -3.36 -9.56 16.44
N TYR A 269 -4.55 -9.24 15.96
CA TYR A 269 -4.85 -7.96 15.33
C TYR A 269 -4.21 -6.76 16.07
N GLN A 270 -3.78 -5.81 15.26
CA GLN A 270 -3.27 -4.52 15.73
C GLN A 270 -4.11 -3.44 15.05
N GLY A 271 -5.03 -2.85 15.77
CA GLY A 271 -5.94 -1.84 15.25
C GLY A 271 -7.41 -2.21 15.43
N ALA A 272 -8.29 -1.61 14.65
CA ALA A 272 -9.72 -1.87 14.76
C ALA A 272 -10.10 -3.20 14.11
N TRP A 273 -10.72 -4.07 14.89
CA TRP A 273 -11.42 -5.26 14.40
C TRP A 273 -12.92 -4.97 14.36
N ASN A 274 -13.40 -4.43 13.26
CA ASN A 274 -14.80 -4.16 13.07
C ASN A 274 -15.20 -4.41 11.60
N PRO A 275 -16.00 -5.44 11.31
CA PRO A 275 -16.43 -5.74 9.95
C PRO A 275 -17.23 -4.61 9.29
N ILE A 276 -17.89 -3.76 10.08
CA ILE A 276 -18.69 -2.64 9.59
C ILE A 276 -17.82 -1.43 9.31
N MET A 277 -16.91 -1.09 10.25
CA MET A 277 -16.04 0.09 10.12
C MET A 277 -14.70 -0.21 9.44
N GLY A 278 -14.49 -1.44 9.01
CA GLY A 278 -13.27 -1.89 8.34
C GLY A 278 -12.23 -2.47 9.28
N LEU A 279 -11.19 -2.99 8.66
CA LEU A 279 -10.04 -3.60 9.29
C LEU A 279 -8.81 -2.82 8.86
N THR A 280 -8.11 -2.21 9.80
CA THR A 280 -7.05 -1.25 9.53
C THR A 280 -5.68 -1.89 9.32
N ASP A 281 -5.49 -3.16 9.72
CA ASP A 281 -4.21 -3.84 9.67
C ASP A 281 -4.23 -5.11 8.80
N THR A 282 -3.08 -5.49 8.27
CA THR A 282 -2.90 -6.66 7.40
C THR A 282 -3.24 -7.97 8.12
N TYR A 283 -2.96 -8.10 9.41
CA TYR A 283 -3.17 -9.35 10.15
C TYR A 283 -4.67 -9.66 10.29
N SER A 284 -5.45 -8.64 10.65
CA SER A 284 -6.91 -8.73 10.71
C SER A 284 -7.52 -9.01 9.33
N ARG A 285 -6.99 -8.36 8.28
CA ARG A 285 -7.45 -8.60 6.90
C ARG A 285 -7.18 -10.02 6.42
N HIS A 286 -6.10 -10.65 6.83
CA HIS A 286 -5.85 -12.06 6.50
C HIS A 286 -6.89 -12.97 7.14
N ILE A 287 -7.23 -12.77 8.43
CA ILE A 287 -8.27 -13.56 9.10
C ILE A 287 -9.63 -13.30 8.45
N TRP A 288 -9.98 -12.03 8.21
CA TRP A 288 -11.22 -11.68 7.54
C TRP A 288 -11.32 -12.27 6.14
N GLY A 289 -10.20 -12.28 5.39
CA GLY A 289 -10.11 -12.88 4.07
C GLY A 289 -10.45 -14.36 4.01
N ILE A 290 -10.32 -15.08 5.12
CA ILE A 290 -10.70 -16.51 5.22
C ILE A 290 -12.21 -16.69 5.39
N ILE A 291 -12.88 -15.77 6.10
CA ILE A 291 -14.30 -15.88 6.46
C ILE A 291 -15.22 -15.00 5.61
N SER A 292 -14.68 -14.05 4.88
CA SER A 292 -15.43 -13.19 3.96
C SER A 292 -15.59 -13.86 2.59
N ASP A 293 -16.70 -13.59 1.93
CA ASP A 293 -17.03 -14.19 0.65
C ASP A 293 -17.34 -13.11 -0.40
N PRO A 294 -16.30 -12.56 -1.06
CA PRO A 294 -16.48 -11.50 -2.05
C PRO A 294 -17.03 -12.02 -3.38
N ILE A 295 -17.50 -11.12 -4.20
CA ILE A 295 -18.00 -11.39 -5.55
C ILE A 295 -16.93 -12.06 -6.42
N THR A 296 -15.68 -11.61 -6.29
CA THR A 296 -14.55 -12.07 -7.11
C THR A 296 -13.28 -12.26 -6.26
N PHE A 297 -12.39 -13.14 -6.72
CA PHE A 297 -11.04 -13.27 -6.18
C PHE A 297 -9.98 -12.87 -7.22
N LYS A 298 -8.76 -12.61 -6.76
CA LYS A 298 -7.57 -12.56 -7.60
C LYS A 298 -6.92 -13.93 -7.60
N HIS A 299 -6.62 -14.46 -8.79
CA HIS A 299 -5.95 -15.75 -8.91
C HIS A 299 -4.53 -15.70 -8.31
N PRO A 300 -4.16 -16.65 -7.43
CA PRO A 300 -2.95 -16.56 -6.60
C PRO A 300 -1.63 -16.54 -7.38
N PHE A 301 -1.63 -17.00 -8.63
CA PHE A 301 -0.44 -17.08 -9.46
C PHE A 301 -0.47 -16.16 -10.70
N THR A 302 -1.64 -15.76 -11.17
CA THR A 302 -1.75 -14.90 -12.35
C THR A 302 -2.21 -13.49 -12.02
N GLY A 303 -2.80 -13.27 -10.82
CA GLY A 303 -3.38 -12.00 -10.42
C GLY A 303 -4.63 -11.59 -11.21
N GLU A 304 -5.14 -12.47 -12.07
CA GLU A 304 -6.36 -12.23 -12.83
C GLU A 304 -7.59 -12.39 -11.95
N THR A 305 -8.61 -11.59 -12.22
CA THR A 305 -9.88 -11.69 -11.51
C THR A 305 -10.63 -12.93 -12.00
N PHE A 306 -11.16 -13.74 -11.09
CA PHE A 306 -12.02 -14.86 -11.41
C PHE A 306 -13.29 -14.86 -10.54
N PRO A 307 -14.39 -15.47 -11.03
CA PRO A 307 -15.69 -15.46 -10.37
C PRO A 307 -15.70 -16.33 -9.12
N VAL A 308 -16.46 -15.87 -8.10
CA VAL A 308 -16.75 -16.63 -6.88
C VAL A 308 -18.25 -16.63 -6.61
N ARG A 309 -18.83 -15.46 -6.32
CA ARG A 309 -20.25 -15.27 -6.04
C ARG A 309 -21.03 -14.74 -7.24
N ALA A 310 -20.36 -14.31 -8.29
CA ALA A 310 -21.03 -13.90 -9.51
C ALA A 310 -20.20 -14.23 -10.74
N GLN A 311 -20.88 -14.64 -11.78
CA GLN A 311 -20.36 -14.63 -13.15
C GLN A 311 -20.56 -13.22 -13.71
N TRP A 312 -19.81 -12.85 -14.76
CA TRP A 312 -20.01 -11.58 -15.41
C TRP A 312 -19.75 -11.63 -16.91
N GLU A 313 -20.41 -10.74 -17.62
CA GLU A 313 -20.18 -10.46 -19.01
C GLU A 313 -19.79 -8.99 -19.18
N VAL A 314 -18.82 -8.71 -20.04
CA VAL A 314 -18.34 -7.34 -20.34
C VAL A 314 -18.65 -7.03 -21.79
N GLU A 315 -19.44 -5.97 -22.01
CA GLU A 315 -19.64 -5.35 -23.31
C GLU A 315 -18.82 -4.06 -23.36
N THR A 316 -17.99 -3.90 -24.39
CA THR A 316 -17.25 -2.65 -24.62
C THR A 316 -17.62 -2.09 -25.98
N SER A 317 -17.87 -0.79 -26.03
CA SER A 317 -17.96 -0.08 -27.31
C SER A 317 -16.55 0.33 -27.74
N GLY A 318 -16.30 0.43 -29.03
CA GLY A 318 -15.09 1.06 -29.55
C GLY A 318 -14.98 2.53 -29.11
N LEU A 319 -13.84 3.18 -29.38
CA LEU A 319 -13.61 4.59 -29.01
C LEU A 319 -14.70 5.54 -29.53
N ASN A 320 -15.28 5.24 -30.69
CA ASN A 320 -16.26 6.08 -31.39
C ASN A 320 -17.72 5.64 -31.16
N GLU A 321 -17.93 4.45 -30.61
CA GLU A 321 -19.28 3.93 -30.33
C GLU A 321 -19.54 4.04 -28.84
N LYS A 322 -20.80 4.20 -28.46
CA LYS A 322 -21.22 4.32 -27.06
C LYS A 322 -22.43 3.44 -26.78
N ILE A 323 -22.43 2.83 -25.62
CA ILE A 323 -23.53 2.03 -25.10
C ILE A 323 -24.53 2.99 -24.46
N LYS A 324 -25.80 2.90 -24.86
CA LYS A 324 -26.85 3.73 -24.24
C LYS A 324 -27.16 3.19 -22.83
N VAL A 325 -27.07 4.08 -21.85
CA VAL A 325 -27.47 3.75 -20.48
C VAL A 325 -28.99 3.77 -20.37
N PRO A 326 -29.63 2.71 -19.80
CA PRO A 326 -31.09 2.68 -19.58
C PRO A 326 -31.54 3.86 -18.71
N ILE A 327 -32.74 4.41 -19.02
CA ILE A 327 -33.24 5.62 -18.35
C ILE A 327 -33.62 5.36 -16.89
N GLU A 328 -33.93 4.13 -16.54
CA GLU A 328 -34.23 3.69 -15.17
C GLU A 328 -32.96 3.48 -14.31
N SER A 329 -31.77 3.64 -14.90
CA SER A 329 -30.51 3.49 -14.19
C SER A 329 -30.34 4.57 -13.14
N LYS A 330 -29.57 4.24 -12.11
CA LYS A 330 -29.25 5.12 -11.01
C LYS A 330 -27.75 5.46 -11.02
N MET A 331 -27.42 6.65 -10.54
CA MET A 331 -26.07 7.09 -10.28
C MET A 331 -25.99 7.65 -8.86
N TRP A 332 -24.88 7.41 -8.20
CA TRP A 332 -24.64 7.99 -6.88
C TRP A 332 -24.26 9.47 -7.01
N ASN A 333 -24.89 10.32 -6.21
CA ASN A 333 -24.56 11.73 -6.09
C ASN A 333 -23.81 11.97 -4.77
N PRO A 334 -22.48 12.12 -4.78
CA PRO A 334 -21.71 12.25 -3.55
C PRO A 334 -21.96 13.57 -2.81
N SER A 335 -22.46 14.60 -3.50
CA SER A 335 -22.75 15.89 -2.87
C SER A 335 -24.04 15.88 -2.06
N LEU A 336 -25.03 15.11 -2.51
CA LEU A 336 -26.33 14.97 -1.85
C LEU A 336 -26.44 13.68 -1.03
N GLN A 337 -25.47 12.77 -1.18
CA GLN A 337 -25.49 11.44 -0.57
C GLN A 337 -26.77 10.65 -0.89
N GLU A 338 -27.20 10.69 -2.15
CA GLU A 338 -28.39 10.01 -2.63
C GLU A 338 -28.24 9.43 -4.04
N TRP A 339 -29.12 8.50 -4.39
CA TRP A 339 -29.20 7.89 -5.72
C TRP A 339 -30.07 8.71 -6.65
N ASP A 340 -29.46 9.39 -7.61
CA ASP A 340 -30.12 10.14 -8.68
C ASP A 340 -30.48 9.26 -9.87
N ASN A 341 -31.44 9.73 -10.66
CA ASN A 341 -31.69 9.18 -11.98
C ASN A 341 -30.56 9.60 -12.93
N VAL A 342 -30.13 8.65 -13.76
CA VAL A 342 -29.16 8.95 -14.81
C VAL A 342 -29.78 9.97 -15.82
N PRO A 343 -29.05 11.02 -16.22
CA PRO A 343 -29.54 11.97 -17.22
C PRO A 343 -29.95 11.28 -18.52
N THR A 344 -31.00 11.80 -19.16
CA THR A 344 -31.49 11.28 -20.44
C THR A 344 -30.37 11.33 -21.50
N ASN A 345 -30.24 10.24 -22.28
CA ASN A 345 -29.18 10.06 -23.29
C ASN A 345 -27.76 9.93 -22.76
N THR A 346 -27.59 9.54 -21.51
CA THR A 346 -26.27 9.15 -21.00
C THR A 346 -25.72 7.97 -21.79
N LEU A 347 -24.43 8.04 -22.11
CA LEU A 347 -23.69 7.04 -22.88
C LEU A 347 -22.53 6.51 -22.03
N ALA A 348 -22.30 5.21 -22.11
CA ALA A 348 -21.17 4.52 -21.49
C ALA A 348 -20.22 3.96 -22.52
N THR A 349 -18.97 3.73 -22.14
CA THR A 349 -17.97 3.04 -22.99
C THR A 349 -17.95 1.54 -22.74
N SER A 350 -18.42 1.10 -21.58
CA SER A 350 -18.49 -0.31 -21.21
C SER A 350 -19.71 -0.57 -20.32
N LYS A 351 -20.14 -1.81 -20.34
CA LYS A 351 -21.21 -2.35 -19.47
C LYS A 351 -20.73 -3.69 -18.94
N VAL A 352 -20.89 -3.90 -17.64
CA VAL A 352 -20.67 -5.20 -17.00
C VAL A 352 -22.01 -5.70 -16.45
N THR A 353 -22.36 -6.91 -16.80
CA THR A 353 -23.55 -7.60 -16.28
C THR A 353 -23.10 -8.70 -15.34
N PHE A 354 -23.57 -8.69 -14.10
CA PHE A 354 -23.29 -9.71 -13.11
C PHE A 354 -24.50 -10.65 -12.94
N ASP A 355 -24.23 -11.94 -12.92
CA ASP A 355 -25.18 -12.99 -12.55
C ASP A 355 -24.75 -13.59 -11.21
N PHE A 356 -25.54 -13.33 -10.14
CA PHE A 356 -25.16 -13.66 -8.78
C PHE A 356 -25.65 -15.06 -8.39
N GLU A 357 -24.75 -15.83 -7.76
CA GLU A 357 -25.06 -17.09 -7.13
C GLU A 357 -25.41 -16.87 -5.65
N PHE A 358 -26.70 -16.96 -5.31
CA PHE A 358 -27.18 -16.83 -3.95
C PHE A 358 -27.10 -18.15 -3.17
N SER A 359 -26.89 -18.04 -1.87
CA SER A 359 -26.91 -19.14 -0.91
C SER A 359 -27.62 -18.71 0.37
N ASN A 360 -27.51 -19.47 1.43
CA ASN A 360 -28.02 -19.06 2.73
C ASN A 360 -26.94 -18.42 3.57
N TRP A 361 -27.31 -17.47 4.39
CA TRP A 361 -26.50 -16.97 5.47
C TRP A 361 -26.23 -18.06 6.52
N HIS A 362 -25.24 -17.86 7.39
CA HIS A 362 -24.88 -18.82 8.45
C HIS A 362 -26.02 -19.06 9.46
N ASN A 363 -26.98 -18.15 9.57
CA ASN A 363 -28.19 -18.29 10.39
C ASN A 363 -29.30 -19.06 9.68
N GLY A 364 -29.12 -19.48 8.41
CA GLY A 364 -30.06 -20.22 7.60
C GLY A 364 -31.01 -19.35 6.76
N GLU A 365 -30.99 -18.03 6.89
CA GLU A 365 -31.77 -17.13 6.02
C GLU A 365 -31.22 -17.11 4.60
N SER A 366 -32.09 -17.00 3.61
CA SER A 366 -31.71 -16.94 2.21
C SER A 366 -31.14 -15.56 1.86
N MET A 367 -30.02 -15.55 1.13
CA MET A 367 -29.51 -14.33 0.50
C MET A 367 -30.35 -14.00 -0.73
N ASP A 368 -30.51 -12.71 -0.99
CA ASP A 368 -31.17 -12.21 -2.20
C ASP A 368 -30.49 -10.91 -2.74
N MET A 369 -31.08 -10.33 -3.78
CA MET A 369 -30.55 -9.10 -4.40
C MET A 369 -30.57 -7.91 -3.42
N ASN A 370 -31.44 -7.89 -2.43
CA ASN A 370 -31.47 -6.78 -1.45
C ASN A 370 -30.20 -6.77 -0.59
N ASP A 371 -29.61 -7.93 -0.28
CA ASP A 371 -28.34 -8.02 0.45
C ASP A 371 -27.20 -7.36 -0.36
N ILE A 372 -27.15 -7.61 -1.66
CA ILE A 372 -26.16 -7.02 -2.56
C ILE A 372 -26.37 -5.50 -2.68
N LEU A 373 -27.61 -5.06 -2.89
CA LEU A 373 -27.95 -3.65 -3.00
C LEU A 373 -27.70 -2.91 -1.69
N HIS A 374 -27.98 -3.53 -0.55
CA HIS A 374 -27.69 -2.94 0.76
C HIS A 374 -26.19 -2.78 0.98
N SER A 375 -25.39 -3.79 0.65
CA SER A 375 -23.93 -3.72 0.73
C SER A 375 -23.35 -2.62 -0.16
N LEU A 376 -23.88 -2.48 -1.38
CA LEU A 376 -23.50 -1.42 -2.30
C LEU A 376 -23.87 -0.05 -1.75
N TYR A 377 -25.09 0.12 -1.26
CA TYR A 377 -25.56 1.36 -0.65
C TYR A 377 -24.70 1.76 0.55
N PHE A 378 -24.47 0.83 1.47
CA PHE A 378 -23.62 1.06 2.64
C PHE A 378 -22.18 1.48 2.30
N THR A 379 -21.66 1.00 1.17
CA THR A 379 -20.30 1.36 0.72
C THR A 379 -20.25 2.78 0.15
N MET A 380 -21.37 3.30 -0.36
CA MET A 380 -21.44 4.62 -0.99
C MET A 380 -21.77 5.75 0.01
N GLU A 381 -22.44 5.44 1.12
CA GLU A 381 -22.69 6.37 2.24
C GLU A 381 -21.44 6.59 3.11
#